data_f76c7cc79a57359686da42dc061cbc17
#
_entry.id   f76c7cc79a57359686da42dc061cbc17
#
_cell.length_a   1.000
_cell.length_b   1.000
_cell.length_c   1.000
_cell.angle_alpha   90.00
_cell.angle_beta   90.00
_cell.angle_gamma   90.00
#
_symmetry.space_group_name_H-M   'P 1'
#
loop_
_entity.id
_entity.type
_entity.pdbx_description
1 polymer ?
#
loop_
_entity_poly.entity_id
_entity_poly.type
_entity_poly.pdbx_seq_one_letter_code
_entity_poly.pdbx_strand_id
1 'polypeptide(L)'
;MNLIEEKVLQTIKKYSMINAGDKVLLALSGGYDSTALCLILNNLVDILKIKLAVAHLNHSIRGKEADEDEKFVIALANQLNIPVITKKIDIPALKAQSKKFSLEELARTERYKFLKETAQKLKVSKIATGHTANDQIENFFLSALSGRGTTALAGIPPVTQNIIRPLIECTKDEILQYLKEQGIEARLDSSNLDVKIPRNWIRHKLIPFIQHNFKPFKTSILQTINILHLSLIHISEPTRLGMISYAVFCLK
;
A
#
# COMPACT_ATOMS: atom_id res chain seq x y z
N MET A 1 5.36 -20.67 10.27
CA MET A 1 4.61 -19.50 9.76
C MET A 1 4.09 -18.72 10.96
N ASN A 2 4.33 -17.41 11.01
CA ASN A 2 3.89 -16.54 12.09
C ASN A 2 2.41 -16.10 11.85
N LEU A 3 1.71 -15.65 12.90
CA LEU A 3 0.31 -15.21 12.82
C LEU A 3 0.06 -14.14 11.75
N ILE A 4 0.97 -13.18 11.59
CA ILE A 4 0.83 -12.13 10.57
C ILE A 4 1.04 -12.70 9.15
N GLU A 5 1.93 -13.67 8.96
CA GLU A 5 2.13 -14.34 7.68
C GLU A 5 0.89 -15.14 7.26
N GLU A 6 0.24 -15.81 8.21
CA GLU A 6 -1.04 -16.49 7.98
C GLU A 6 -2.14 -15.51 7.57
N LYS A 7 -2.24 -14.39 8.28
CA LYS A 7 -3.20 -13.31 7.98
C LYS A 7 -2.98 -12.74 6.59
N VAL A 8 -1.72 -12.48 6.22
CA VAL A 8 -1.35 -11.99 4.88
C VAL A 8 -1.67 -13.03 3.81
N LEU A 9 -1.39 -14.30 4.05
CA LEU A 9 -1.73 -15.38 3.12
C LEU A 9 -3.24 -15.49 2.92
N GLN A 10 -4.03 -15.36 3.98
CA GLN A 10 -5.50 -15.33 3.90
C GLN A 10 -5.99 -14.11 3.12
N THR A 11 -5.41 -12.92 3.36
CA THR A 11 -5.73 -11.69 2.63
C THR A 11 -5.43 -11.83 1.13
N ILE A 12 -4.27 -12.41 0.77
CA ILE A 12 -3.90 -12.69 -0.63
C ILE A 12 -4.92 -13.61 -1.30
N LYS A 13 -5.34 -14.69 -0.62
CA LYS A 13 -6.35 -15.64 -1.11
C LYS A 13 -7.72 -15.00 -1.23
N LYS A 14 -8.17 -14.29 -0.21
CA LYS A 14 -9.48 -13.61 -0.14
C LYS A 14 -9.72 -12.66 -1.32
N TYR A 15 -8.68 -11.92 -1.71
CA TYR A 15 -8.77 -10.94 -2.79
C TYR A 15 -8.13 -11.41 -4.10
N SER A 16 -7.78 -12.69 -4.22
CA SER A 16 -7.16 -13.28 -5.42
C SER A 16 -6.00 -12.43 -5.97
N MET A 17 -5.12 -11.96 -5.06
CA MET A 17 -4.07 -10.99 -5.38
C MET A 17 -2.94 -11.59 -6.22
N ILE A 18 -2.59 -12.86 -5.99
CA ILE A 18 -1.41 -13.55 -6.52
C ILE A 18 -1.81 -14.94 -7.01
N ASN A 19 -1.29 -15.32 -8.17
CA ASN A 19 -1.39 -16.66 -8.72
C ASN A 19 -0.01 -17.35 -8.71
N ALA A 20 0.00 -18.67 -8.68
CA ALA A 20 1.24 -19.44 -8.81
C ALA A 20 1.95 -19.09 -10.13
N GLY A 21 3.26 -18.88 -10.08
CA GLY A 21 4.07 -18.45 -11.22
C GLY A 21 4.17 -16.93 -11.41
N ASP A 22 3.42 -16.15 -10.65
CA ASP A 22 3.52 -14.67 -10.72
C ASP A 22 4.93 -14.19 -10.37
N LYS A 23 5.34 -13.10 -11.04
CA LYS A 23 6.46 -12.27 -10.64
C LYS A 23 5.91 -11.04 -9.93
N VAL A 24 6.34 -10.78 -8.70
CA VAL A 24 5.86 -9.67 -7.86
C VAL A 24 6.96 -8.65 -7.64
N LEU A 25 6.70 -7.40 -7.98
CA LEU A 25 7.58 -6.26 -7.70
C LEU A 25 7.19 -5.63 -6.37
N LEU A 26 8.11 -5.60 -5.41
CA LEU A 26 7.93 -4.99 -4.12
C LEU A 26 8.32 -3.51 -4.17
N ALA A 27 7.38 -2.61 -3.87
CA ALA A 27 7.69 -1.19 -3.68
C ALA A 27 8.26 -0.99 -2.28
N LEU A 28 9.58 -1.03 -2.15
CA LEU A 28 10.29 -0.98 -0.87
C LEU A 28 10.84 0.43 -0.61
N SER A 29 10.30 1.13 0.39
CA SER A 29 10.72 2.49 0.75
C SER A 29 11.77 2.54 1.87
N GLY A 30 11.99 1.44 2.59
CA GLY A 30 12.84 1.39 3.78
C GLY A 30 12.08 1.61 5.10
N GLY A 31 10.81 2.03 5.04
CA GLY A 31 9.95 2.16 6.23
C GLY A 31 9.37 0.83 6.69
N TYR A 32 8.82 0.82 7.92
CA TYR A 32 8.29 -0.38 8.60
C TYR A 32 7.38 -1.24 7.73
N ASP A 33 6.34 -0.63 7.14
CA ASP A 33 5.30 -1.38 6.42
C ASP A 33 5.86 -2.06 5.16
N SER A 34 6.70 -1.36 4.40
CA SER A 34 7.33 -1.91 3.20
C SER A 34 8.39 -2.98 3.51
N THR A 35 9.11 -2.82 4.62
CA THR A 35 10.09 -3.79 5.10
C THR A 35 9.41 -5.07 5.56
N ALA A 36 8.35 -4.96 6.36
CA ALA A 36 7.54 -6.12 6.76
C ALA A 36 6.92 -6.84 5.56
N LEU A 37 6.38 -6.09 4.59
CA LEU A 37 5.86 -6.68 3.34
C LEU A 37 6.92 -7.50 2.61
N CYS A 38 8.14 -6.99 2.52
CA CYS A 38 9.25 -7.68 1.86
C CYS A 38 9.58 -9.01 2.55
N LEU A 39 9.73 -8.99 3.88
CA LEU A 39 10.05 -10.18 4.68
C LEU A 39 8.94 -11.22 4.62
N ILE A 40 7.69 -10.80 4.84
CA ILE A 40 6.53 -11.69 4.82
C ILE A 40 6.39 -12.36 3.46
N LEU A 41 6.45 -11.60 2.36
CA LEU A 41 6.33 -12.19 1.03
C LEU A 41 7.53 -13.08 0.68
N ASN A 42 8.74 -12.77 1.18
CA ASN A 42 9.90 -13.64 1.03
C ASN A 42 9.70 -14.98 1.74
N ASN A 43 9.16 -14.98 2.96
CA ASN A 43 8.85 -16.22 3.69
C ASN A 43 7.71 -17.03 3.05
N LEU A 44 6.85 -16.39 2.26
CA LEU A 44 5.73 -17.02 1.57
C LEU A 44 6.04 -17.42 0.11
N VAL A 45 7.25 -17.17 -0.39
CA VAL A 45 7.65 -17.41 -1.79
C VAL A 45 7.34 -18.83 -2.24
N ASP A 46 7.73 -19.83 -1.45
CA ASP A 46 7.54 -21.24 -1.81
C ASP A 46 6.07 -21.67 -1.73
N ILE A 47 5.34 -21.17 -0.74
CA ILE A 47 3.90 -21.44 -0.56
C ILE A 47 3.09 -20.84 -1.71
N LEU A 48 3.42 -19.61 -2.10
CA LEU A 48 2.75 -18.89 -3.19
C LEU A 48 3.28 -19.28 -4.58
N LYS A 49 4.43 -19.95 -4.65
CA LYS A 49 5.14 -20.30 -5.89
C LYS A 49 5.39 -19.08 -6.77
N ILE A 50 5.96 -18.02 -6.20
CA ILE A 50 6.20 -16.74 -6.87
C ILE A 50 7.68 -16.41 -6.98
N LYS A 51 8.00 -15.37 -7.77
CA LYS A 51 9.32 -14.76 -7.81
C LYS A 51 9.21 -13.30 -7.39
N LEU A 52 10.15 -12.83 -6.59
CA LEU A 52 10.19 -11.45 -6.09
C LEU A 52 11.26 -10.63 -6.80
N ALA A 53 10.99 -9.34 -6.92
CA ALA A 53 11.96 -8.30 -7.23
C ALA A 53 11.63 -7.06 -6.39
N VAL A 54 12.63 -6.23 -6.08
CA VAL A 54 12.49 -5.00 -5.29
C VAL A 54 12.68 -3.80 -6.19
N ALA A 55 11.84 -2.77 -6.01
CA ALA A 55 12.02 -1.45 -6.59
C ALA A 55 12.04 -0.40 -5.48
N HIS A 56 13.09 0.44 -5.46
CA HIS A 56 13.23 1.56 -4.54
C HIS A 56 13.41 2.86 -5.31
N LEU A 57 12.62 3.88 -4.95
CA LEU A 57 12.77 5.23 -5.48
C LEU A 57 13.26 6.17 -4.38
N ASN A 58 14.50 6.68 -4.54
CA ASN A 58 15.02 7.75 -3.72
C ASN A 58 14.51 9.10 -4.25
N HIS A 59 13.64 9.76 -3.48
CA HIS A 59 13.01 11.02 -3.85
C HIS A 59 13.89 12.26 -3.61
N SER A 60 15.06 12.11 -3.01
CA SER A 60 15.98 13.18 -2.59
C SER A 60 15.36 14.29 -1.71
N ILE A 61 14.19 14.02 -1.10
CA ILE A 61 13.48 15.03 -0.28
C ILE A 61 14.19 15.23 1.07
N ARG A 62 14.75 14.15 1.64
CA ARG A 62 15.39 14.16 2.97
C ARG A 62 16.91 14.13 2.92
N GLY A 63 17.51 14.39 1.76
CA GLY A 63 18.96 14.40 1.60
C GLY A 63 19.63 13.12 2.07
N LYS A 64 20.51 13.21 3.09
CA LYS A 64 21.28 12.05 3.61
C LYS A 64 20.41 10.90 4.12
N GLU A 65 19.26 11.19 4.78
CA GLU A 65 18.36 10.15 5.25
C GLU A 65 17.81 9.29 4.09
N ALA A 66 17.47 9.91 2.95
CA ALA A 66 16.99 9.19 1.78
C ALA A 66 18.09 8.30 1.15
N ASP A 67 19.34 8.72 1.20
CA ASP A 67 20.48 7.92 0.72
C ASP A 67 20.78 6.74 1.67
N GLU A 68 20.55 6.92 2.96
CA GLU A 68 20.67 5.84 3.95
C GLU A 68 19.51 4.83 3.81
N ASP A 69 18.28 5.28 3.53
CA ASP A 69 17.15 4.39 3.24
C ASP A 69 17.43 3.53 2.01
N GLU A 70 18.04 4.12 0.95
CA GLU A 70 18.43 3.38 -0.25
C GLU A 70 19.49 2.30 0.08
N LYS A 71 20.51 2.64 0.89
CA LYS A 71 21.51 1.66 1.35
C LYS A 71 20.89 0.52 2.14
N PHE A 72 19.98 0.85 3.05
CA PHE A 72 19.25 -0.16 3.84
C PHE A 72 18.45 -1.11 2.94
N VAL A 73 17.72 -0.57 1.96
CA VAL A 73 16.94 -1.36 1.01
C VAL A 73 17.82 -2.30 0.18
N ILE A 74 18.95 -1.80 -0.31
CA ILE A 74 19.91 -2.62 -1.08
C ILE A 74 20.48 -3.73 -0.20
N ALA A 75 20.89 -3.42 1.03
CA ALA A 75 21.44 -4.40 1.97
C ALA A 75 20.42 -5.50 2.29
N LEU A 76 19.17 -5.12 2.59
CA LEU A 76 18.09 -6.08 2.89
C LEU A 76 17.78 -6.97 1.67
N ALA A 77 17.66 -6.39 0.48
CA ALA A 77 17.39 -7.15 -0.74
C ALA A 77 18.50 -8.16 -1.04
N ASN A 78 19.77 -7.76 -0.87
CA ASN A 78 20.92 -8.65 -1.04
C ASN A 78 20.94 -9.77 0.00
N GLN A 79 20.65 -9.48 1.27
CA GLN A 79 20.54 -10.47 2.35
C GLN A 79 19.48 -11.53 2.03
N LEU A 80 18.38 -11.13 1.43
CA LEU A 80 17.27 -12.01 1.03
C LEU A 80 17.45 -12.63 -0.36
N ASN A 81 18.56 -12.35 -1.06
CA ASN A 81 18.82 -12.77 -2.44
C ASN A 81 17.71 -12.36 -3.44
N ILE A 82 17.11 -11.17 -3.23
CA ILE A 82 16.06 -10.62 -4.10
C ILE A 82 16.68 -9.56 -5.02
N PRO A 83 16.49 -9.65 -6.35
CA PRO A 83 16.94 -8.62 -7.28
C PRO A 83 16.36 -7.25 -6.92
N VAL A 84 17.22 -6.21 -6.89
CA VAL A 84 16.83 -4.84 -6.55
C VAL A 84 17.13 -3.86 -7.69
N ILE A 85 16.19 -2.98 -7.98
CA ILE A 85 16.35 -1.84 -8.89
C ILE A 85 16.10 -0.56 -8.10
N THR A 86 17.08 0.34 -8.11
CA THR A 86 16.96 1.66 -7.49
C THR A 86 16.97 2.76 -8.55
N LYS A 87 16.32 3.88 -8.25
CA LYS A 87 16.36 5.11 -9.04
C LYS A 87 16.34 6.30 -8.10
N LYS A 88 17.16 7.31 -8.39
CA LYS A 88 17.16 8.58 -7.66
C LYS A 88 16.52 9.66 -8.51
N ILE A 89 15.58 10.44 -7.94
CA ILE A 89 14.92 11.57 -8.59
C ILE A 89 14.91 12.75 -7.60
N ASP A 90 15.36 13.91 -8.05
CA ASP A 90 15.30 15.15 -7.28
C ASP A 90 13.89 15.76 -7.37
N ILE A 91 13.00 15.33 -6.48
CA ILE A 91 11.62 15.83 -6.42
C ILE A 91 11.56 17.32 -6.01
N PRO A 92 12.36 17.83 -5.05
CA PRO A 92 12.47 19.26 -4.79
C PRO A 92 12.78 20.09 -6.03
N ALA A 93 13.74 19.69 -6.84
CA ALA A 93 14.07 20.40 -8.08
C ALA A 93 12.91 20.38 -9.09
N LEU A 94 12.24 19.24 -9.25
CA LEU A 94 11.03 19.14 -10.09
C LEU A 94 9.88 20.02 -9.56
N LYS A 95 9.71 20.11 -8.24
CA LYS A 95 8.70 20.96 -7.60
C LYS A 95 8.97 22.44 -7.85
N ALA A 96 10.23 22.87 -7.84
CA ALA A 96 10.62 24.24 -8.15
C ALA A 96 10.19 24.66 -9.57
N GLN A 97 10.19 23.71 -10.52
CA GLN A 97 9.79 23.93 -11.91
C GLN A 97 8.27 23.87 -12.13
N SER A 98 7.50 23.30 -11.18
CA SER A 98 6.05 23.10 -11.32
C SER A 98 5.30 23.62 -10.09
N LYS A 99 4.50 24.70 -10.26
CA LYS A 99 3.63 25.23 -9.21
C LYS A 99 2.31 24.45 -9.05
N LYS A 100 1.98 23.56 -9.99
CA LYS A 100 0.66 22.93 -10.12
C LYS A 100 0.38 21.84 -9.08
N PHE A 101 1.41 21.08 -8.67
CA PHE A 101 1.26 19.93 -7.78
C PHE A 101 1.93 20.18 -6.43
N SER A 102 1.42 19.58 -5.36
CA SER A 102 2.14 19.51 -4.08
C SER A 102 3.39 18.63 -4.20
N LEU A 103 4.32 18.75 -3.26
CA LEU A 103 5.54 17.91 -3.21
C LEU A 103 5.17 16.43 -3.10
N GLU A 104 4.15 16.12 -2.28
CA GLU A 104 3.67 14.76 -2.04
C GLU A 104 3.01 14.15 -3.29
N GLU A 105 2.17 14.92 -4.00
CA GLU A 105 1.54 14.48 -5.25
C GLU A 105 2.58 14.19 -6.34
N LEU A 106 3.59 15.04 -6.45
CA LEU A 106 4.67 14.86 -7.41
C LEU A 106 5.50 13.61 -7.07
N ALA A 107 5.90 13.46 -5.81
CA ALA A 107 6.60 12.28 -5.34
C ALA A 107 5.81 10.99 -5.58
N ARG A 108 4.50 11.04 -5.32
CA ARG A 108 3.58 9.92 -5.58
C ARG A 108 3.49 9.60 -7.08
N THR A 109 3.35 10.58 -7.94
CA THR A 109 3.26 10.41 -9.40
C THR A 109 4.53 9.78 -9.95
N GLU A 110 5.70 10.30 -9.59
CA GLU A 110 6.99 9.77 -10.04
C GLU A 110 7.25 8.35 -9.50
N ARG A 111 6.82 8.05 -8.27
CA ARG A 111 6.89 6.69 -7.72
C ARG A 111 6.09 5.69 -8.54
N TYR A 112 4.82 5.98 -8.84
CA TYR A 112 4.00 5.05 -9.63
C TYR A 112 4.48 4.93 -11.07
N LYS A 113 5.00 6.00 -11.66
CA LYS A 113 5.64 5.98 -12.99
C LYS A 113 6.85 5.03 -12.98
N PHE A 114 7.76 5.20 -12.04
CA PHE A 114 8.94 4.34 -11.88
C PHE A 114 8.57 2.87 -11.66
N LEU A 115 7.60 2.59 -10.79
CA LEU A 115 7.13 1.24 -10.52
C LEU A 115 6.55 0.58 -11.78
N LYS A 116 5.75 1.31 -12.56
CA LYS A 116 5.18 0.81 -13.83
C LYS A 116 6.27 0.54 -14.88
N GLU A 117 7.21 1.47 -15.06
CA GLU A 117 8.35 1.31 -15.97
C GLU A 117 9.19 0.08 -15.59
N THR A 118 9.49 -0.07 -14.30
CA THR A 118 10.25 -1.20 -13.76
C THR A 118 9.50 -2.53 -13.94
N ALA A 119 8.19 -2.55 -13.67
CA ALA A 119 7.35 -3.73 -13.86
C ALA A 119 7.34 -4.19 -15.32
N GLN A 120 7.21 -3.27 -16.26
CA GLN A 120 7.28 -3.56 -17.69
C GLN A 120 8.64 -4.12 -18.11
N LYS A 121 9.74 -3.48 -17.67
CA LYS A 121 11.11 -3.91 -17.96
C LYS A 121 11.42 -5.32 -17.46
N LEU A 122 10.95 -5.66 -16.27
CA LEU A 122 11.16 -6.97 -15.64
C LEU A 122 10.09 -8.01 -16.04
N LYS A 123 9.09 -7.63 -16.82
CA LYS A 123 7.91 -8.47 -17.17
C LYS A 123 7.25 -9.01 -15.89
N VAL A 124 6.95 -8.10 -14.95
CA VAL A 124 6.33 -8.41 -13.67
C VAL A 124 4.81 -8.28 -13.81
N SER A 125 4.06 -9.25 -13.25
CA SER A 125 2.60 -9.28 -13.31
C SER A 125 1.92 -8.44 -12.22
N LYS A 126 2.54 -8.31 -11.04
CA LYS A 126 1.97 -7.66 -9.87
C LYS A 126 2.96 -6.71 -9.19
N ILE A 127 2.46 -5.57 -8.69
CA ILE A 127 3.21 -4.60 -7.88
C ILE A 127 2.63 -4.61 -6.49
N ALA A 128 3.39 -5.02 -5.48
CA ALA A 128 2.95 -5.04 -4.09
C ALA A 128 3.39 -3.77 -3.35
N THR A 129 2.45 -3.17 -2.61
CA THR A 129 2.66 -1.94 -1.83
C THR A 129 2.28 -2.15 -0.37
N GLY A 130 3.00 -1.52 0.56
CA GLY A 130 2.85 -1.68 2.01
C GLY A 130 1.71 -0.85 2.63
N HIS A 131 0.52 -0.81 2.02
CA HIS A 131 -0.64 -0.18 2.63
C HIS A 131 -1.27 -1.09 3.68
N THR A 132 -1.69 -0.52 4.82
CA THR A 132 -2.12 -1.22 6.02
C THR A 132 -3.56 -0.89 6.41
N ALA A 133 -4.10 -1.58 7.42
CA ALA A 133 -5.40 -1.25 8.02
C ALA A 133 -5.42 0.17 8.62
N ASN A 134 -4.29 0.66 9.13
CA ASN A 134 -4.19 2.04 9.61
C ASN A 134 -4.34 3.05 8.48
N ASP A 135 -3.79 2.77 7.30
CA ASP A 135 -3.98 3.62 6.10
C ASP A 135 -5.45 3.67 5.66
N GLN A 136 -6.19 2.57 5.83
CA GLN A 136 -7.62 2.52 5.57
C GLN A 136 -8.38 3.50 6.47
N ILE A 137 -8.09 3.46 7.78
CA ILE A 137 -8.72 4.34 8.77
C ILE A 137 -8.38 5.81 8.49
N GLU A 138 -7.11 6.11 8.23
CA GLU A 138 -6.66 7.47 7.87
C GLU A 138 -7.38 7.98 6.61
N ASN A 139 -7.46 7.15 5.58
CA ASN A 139 -8.13 7.49 4.32
C ASN A 139 -9.64 7.70 4.50
N PHE A 140 -10.28 6.91 5.35
CA PHE A 140 -11.70 7.06 5.69
C PHE A 140 -11.97 8.44 6.30
N PHE A 141 -11.23 8.82 7.35
CA PHE A 141 -11.40 10.13 7.98
C PHE A 141 -11.04 11.26 7.03
N LEU A 142 -9.95 11.14 6.27
CA LEU A 142 -9.57 12.16 5.29
C LEU A 142 -10.69 12.36 4.24
N SER A 143 -11.30 11.28 3.78
CA SER A 143 -12.39 11.32 2.81
C SER A 143 -13.67 11.90 3.41
N ALA A 144 -14.03 11.51 4.62
CA ALA A 144 -15.21 12.00 5.34
C ALA A 144 -15.11 13.51 5.61
N LEU A 145 -13.97 13.97 6.14
CA LEU A 145 -13.72 15.37 6.45
C LEU A 145 -13.61 16.27 5.19
N SER A 146 -13.24 15.68 4.06
CA SER A 146 -13.15 16.38 2.77
C SER A 146 -14.43 16.31 1.94
N GLY A 147 -15.53 15.75 2.48
CA GLY A 147 -16.79 15.64 1.75
C GLY A 147 -16.74 14.74 0.50
N ARG A 148 -15.80 13.79 0.44
CA ARG A 148 -15.69 12.87 -0.69
C ARG A 148 -16.81 11.83 -0.64
N GLY A 149 -17.33 11.47 -1.81
CA GLY A 149 -18.45 10.53 -1.93
C GLY A 149 -18.15 9.11 -1.42
N THR A 150 -19.18 8.24 -1.46
CA THR A 150 -19.15 6.87 -0.93
C THR A 150 -18.00 6.01 -1.47
N THR A 151 -17.63 6.18 -2.73
CA THR A 151 -16.49 5.48 -3.34
C THR A 151 -15.17 5.76 -2.63
N ALA A 152 -14.94 6.99 -2.18
CA ALA A 152 -13.74 7.35 -1.43
C ALA A 152 -13.80 6.87 0.03
N LEU A 153 -15.00 6.81 0.62
CA LEU A 153 -15.23 6.26 1.96
C LEU A 153 -15.06 4.73 2.02
N ALA A 154 -15.27 4.03 0.92
CA ALA A 154 -14.99 2.59 0.82
C ALA A 154 -13.49 2.23 0.92
N GLY A 155 -12.63 3.23 1.12
CA GLY A 155 -11.22 3.07 1.43
C GLY A 155 -10.33 2.79 0.22
N ILE A 156 -9.14 2.28 0.52
CA ILE A 156 -8.13 1.91 -0.48
C ILE A 156 -8.45 0.48 -0.95
N PRO A 157 -8.72 0.25 -2.25
CA PRO A 157 -9.05 -1.10 -2.71
C PRO A 157 -7.86 -2.05 -2.53
N PRO A 158 -8.10 -3.31 -2.09
CA PRO A 158 -7.04 -4.32 -1.92
C PRO A 158 -6.27 -4.61 -3.21
N VAL A 159 -6.96 -4.57 -4.34
CA VAL A 159 -6.41 -4.76 -5.69
C VAL A 159 -6.86 -3.62 -6.59
N THR A 160 -5.94 -3.06 -7.36
CA THR A 160 -6.23 -2.03 -8.38
C THR A 160 -5.38 -2.29 -9.61
N GLN A 161 -5.96 -2.82 -10.68
CA GLN A 161 -5.22 -3.28 -11.85
C GLN A 161 -4.14 -4.32 -11.45
N ASN A 162 -2.87 -3.98 -11.63
CA ASN A 162 -1.74 -4.82 -11.24
C ASN A 162 -1.13 -4.48 -9.86
N ILE A 163 -1.71 -3.51 -9.13
CA ILE A 163 -1.25 -3.13 -7.80
C ILE A 163 -2.01 -3.92 -6.75
N ILE A 164 -1.29 -4.61 -5.87
CA ILE A 164 -1.83 -5.40 -4.75
C ILE A 164 -1.36 -4.85 -3.41
N ARG A 165 -2.15 -5.09 -2.36
CA ARG A 165 -1.90 -4.57 -1.00
C ARG A 165 -2.04 -5.68 0.04
N PRO A 166 -1.06 -6.59 0.13
CA PRO A 166 -1.15 -7.76 1.00
C PRO A 166 -1.32 -7.44 2.48
N LEU A 167 -0.82 -6.27 2.94
CA LEU A 167 -0.92 -5.82 4.34
C LEU A 167 -2.19 -5.03 4.65
N ILE A 168 -3.15 -4.92 3.72
CA ILE A 168 -4.30 -4.01 3.86
C ILE A 168 -5.19 -4.31 5.07
N GLU A 169 -5.19 -5.54 5.57
CA GLU A 169 -5.91 -5.97 6.76
C GLU A 169 -5.02 -6.02 8.02
N CYS A 170 -3.69 -5.83 7.89
CA CYS A 170 -2.76 -5.84 9.01
C CYS A 170 -2.69 -4.47 9.68
N THR A 171 -2.66 -4.46 11.00
CA THR A 171 -2.46 -3.25 11.80
C THR A 171 -0.97 -2.89 11.91
N LYS A 172 -0.69 -1.63 12.19
CA LYS A 172 0.68 -1.17 12.43
C LYS A 172 1.31 -1.84 13.65
N ASP A 173 0.51 -2.13 14.67
CA ASP A 173 0.98 -2.78 15.89
C ASP A 173 1.45 -4.22 15.60
N GLU A 174 0.68 -4.98 14.78
CA GLU A 174 1.08 -6.32 14.32
C GLU A 174 2.37 -6.28 13.50
N ILE A 175 2.51 -5.28 12.62
CA ILE A 175 3.70 -5.09 11.78
C ILE A 175 4.94 -4.79 12.63
N LEU A 176 4.83 -3.88 13.59
CA LEU A 176 5.94 -3.52 14.47
C LEU A 176 6.37 -4.69 15.35
N GLN A 177 5.40 -5.46 15.89
CA GLN A 177 5.69 -6.66 16.64
C GLN A 177 6.44 -7.69 15.79
N TYR A 178 5.98 -7.94 14.56
CA TYR A 178 6.64 -8.85 13.63
C TYR A 178 8.09 -8.43 13.33
N LEU A 179 8.34 -7.17 13.02
CA LEU A 179 9.69 -6.69 12.75
C LEU A 179 10.61 -6.83 13.97
N LYS A 180 10.09 -6.58 15.17
CA LYS A 180 10.82 -6.81 16.42
C LYS A 180 11.19 -8.28 16.62
N GLU A 181 10.27 -9.21 16.33
CA GLU A 181 10.52 -10.65 16.39
C GLU A 181 11.57 -11.11 15.35
N GLN A 182 11.64 -10.42 14.19
CA GLN A 182 12.67 -10.66 13.18
C GLN A 182 14.02 -9.99 13.49
N GLY A 183 14.14 -9.24 14.60
CA GLY A 183 15.35 -8.50 14.95
C GLY A 183 15.71 -7.37 13.99
N ILE A 184 14.72 -6.84 13.25
CA ILE A 184 14.94 -5.79 12.26
C ILE A 184 14.46 -4.45 12.81
N GLU A 185 15.40 -3.53 12.98
CA GLU A 185 15.11 -2.12 13.24
C GLU A 185 14.80 -1.42 11.94
N ALA A 186 13.53 -1.34 11.58
CA ALA A 186 13.10 -0.52 10.45
C ALA A 186 13.15 0.98 10.83
N ARG A 187 13.37 1.82 9.83
CA ARG A 187 13.60 3.25 10.05
C ARG A 187 12.28 4.02 10.16
N LEU A 188 12.26 4.95 11.13
CA LEU A 188 11.17 5.94 11.24
C LEU A 188 11.38 7.04 10.21
N ASP A 189 10.35 7.27 9.38
CA ASP A 189 10.31 8.40 8.47
C ASP A 189 9.99 9.68 9.26
N SER A 190 10.96 10.59 9.36
CA SER A 190 10.83 11.86 10.08
C SER A 190 9.70 12.76 9.55
N SER A 191 9.36 12.66 8.26
CA SER A 191 8.27 13.42 7.63
C SER A 191 6.87 13.04 8.16
N ASN A 192 6.73 11.87 8.80
CA ASN A 192 5.49 11.44 9.43
C ASN A 192 5.08 12.27 10.65
N LEU A 193 5.95 13.12 11.18
CA LEU A 193 5.71 13.93 12.38
C LEU A 193 5.11 15.32 12.06
N ASP A 194 5.15 15.78 10.81
CA ASP A 194 4.62 17.09 10.43
C ASP A 194 3.09 17.10 10.44
N VAL A 195 2.52 17.63 11.53
CA VAL A 195 1.06 17.74 11.73
C VAL A 195 0.38 18.79 10.84
N LYS A 196 1.11 19.59 10.07
CA LYS A 196 0.53 20.49 9.06
C LYS A 196 -0.05 19.70 7.89
N ILE A 197 0.44 18.49 7.66
CA ILE A 197 -0.10 17.57 6.66
C ILE A 197 -1.40 16.96 7.21
N PRO A 198 -2.56 17.12 6.53
CA PRO A 198 -3.86 16.66 7.04
C PRO A 198 -3.87 15.17 7.44
N ARG A 199 -3.19 14.30 6.71
CA ARG A 199 -3.09 12.88 7.02
C ARG A 199 -2.32 12.63 8.32
N ASN A 200 -1.22 13.36 8.55
CA ASN A 200 -0.46 13.25 9.80
C ASN A 200 -1.24 13.82 10.99
N TRP A 201 -2.01 14.89 10.78
CA TRP A 201 -2.89 15.43 11.80
C TRP A 201 -3.94 14.39 12.23
N ILE A 202 -4.59 13.72 11.27
CA ILE A 202 -5.53 12.63 11.54
C ILE A 202 -4.83 11.53 12.35
N ARG A 203 -3.65 11.07 11.94
CA ARG A 203 -2.85 10.03 12.59
C ARG A 203 -2.47 10.37 14.02
N HIS A 204 -1.99 11.59 14.25
CA HIS A 204 -1.37 11.97 15.53
C HIS A 204 -2.30 12.70 16.50
N LYS A 205 -3.42 13.26 16.01
CA LYS A 205 -4.38 14.00 16.85
C LYS A 205 -5.75 13.34 16.86
N LEU A 206 -6.39 13.17 15.72
CA LEU A 206 -7.77 12.70 15.65
C LEU A 206 -7.91 11.24 16.08
N ILE A 207 -7.11 10.33 15.52
CA ILE A 207 -7.19 8.90 15.82
C ILE A 207 -6.94 8.63 17.31
N PRO A 208 -5.89 9.16 17.96
CA PRO A 208 -5.68 8.98 19.39
C PRO A 208 -6.82 9.53 20.25
N PHE A 209 -7.38 10.70 19.90
CA PHE A 209 -8.51 11.29 20.59
C PHE A 209 -9.76 10.39 20.53
N ILE A 210 -10.09 9.87 19.35
CA ILE A 210 -11.23 8.95 19.18
C ILE A 210 -10.95 7.64 19.93
N GLN A 211 -9.74 7.09 19.85
CA GLN A 211 -9.38 5.84 20.50
C GLN A 211 -9.48 5.91 22.03
N HIS A 212 -9.19 7.05 22.61
CA HIS A 212 -9.33 7.27 24.05
C HIS A 212 -10.80 7.15 24.49
N ASN A 213 -11.72 7.71 23.71
CA ASN A 213 -13.13 7.79 24.06
C ASN A 213 -13.97 6.59 23.54
N PHE A 214 -13.55 5.95 22.44
CA PHE A 214 -14.26 4.87 21.75
C PHE A 214 -13.33 3.71 21.45
N LYS A 215 -13.08 2.82 22.41
CA LYS A 215 -12.11 1.70 22.29
C LYS A 215 -12.29 0.85 21.01
N PRO A 216 -13.50 0.43 20.58
CA PRO A 216 -13.67 -0.43 19.41
C PRO A 216 -13.66 0.32 18.06
N PHE A 217 -13.37 1.64 18.03
CA PHE A 217 -13.57 2.45 16.83
C PHE A 217 -12.82 1.94 15.60
N LYS A 218 -11.58 1.42 15.77
CA LYS A 218 -10.79 0.89 14.64
C LYS A 218 -11.52 -0.25 13.93
N THR A 219 -12.00 -1.21 14.70
CA THR A 219 -12.79 -2.35 14.19
C THR A 219 -14.06 -1.88 13.52
N SER A 220 -14.80 -0.96 14.14
CA SER A 220 -16.03 -0.40 13.59
C SER A 220 -15.82 0.32 12.27
N ILE A 221 -14.78 1.15 12.16
CA ILE A 221 -14.44 1.84 10.90
C ILE A 221 -14.04 0.84 9.81
N LEU A 222 -13.22 -0.16 10.13
CA LEU A 222 -12.83 -1.19 9.14
C LEU A 222 -14.03 -2.02 8.68
N GLN A 223 -14.97 -2.34 9.56
CA GLN A 223 -16.24 -3.00 9.20
C GLN A 223 -17.08 -2.10 8.28
N THR A 224 -17.21 -0.82 8.60
CA THR A 224 -17.91 0.16 7.74
C THR A 224 -17.30 0.24 6.35
N ILE A 225 -15.97 0.33 6.26
CA ILE A 225 -15.24 0.32 4.98
C ILE A 225 -15.55 -0.95 4.17
N ASN A 226 -15.54 -2.13 4.82
CA ASN A 226 -15.87 -3.40 4.17
C ASN A 226 -17.29 -3.43 3.65
N ILE A 227 -18.28 -2.96 4.43
CA ILE A 227 -19.68 -2.88 4.00
C ILE A 227 -19.84 -1.96 2.79
N LEU A 228 -19.23 -0.77 2.84
CA LEU A 228 -19.25 0.17 1.72
C LEU A 228 -18.60 -0.43 0.45
N HIS A 229 -17.48 -1.13 0.61
CA HIS A 229 -16.80 -1.79 -0.51
C HIS A 229 -17.68 -2.87 -1.15
N LEU A 230 -18.33 -3.72 -0.36
CA LEU A 230 -19.26 -4.72 -0.85
C LEU A 230 -20.48 -4.09 -1.54
N SER A 231 -21.06 -3.02 -0.97
CA SER A 231 -22.17 -2.30 -1.59
C SER A 231 -21.84 -1.74 -2.95
N LEU A 232 -20.62 -1.21 -3.13
CA LEU A 232 -20.16 -0.69 -4.41
C LEU A 232 -19.99 -1.80 -5.47
N ILE A 233 -19.56 -3.00 -5.07
CA ILE A 233 -19.50 -4.16 -5.96
C ILE A 233 -20.91 -4.54 -6.42
N HIS A 234 -21.88 -4.64 -5.51
CA HIS A 234 -23.27 -4.98 -5.84
C HIS A 234 -23.97 -3.94 -6.72
N ILE A 235 -23.63 -2.65 -6.57
CA ILE A 235 -24.18 -1.59 -7.43
C ILE A 235 -23.60 -1.66 -8.86
N SER A 236 -22.35 -2.09 -9.02
CA SER A 236 -21.71 -2.17 -10.32
C SER A 236 -22.01 -3.45 -11.11
N GLU A 237 -22.36 -4.56 -10.44
CA GLU A 237 -22.67 -5.84 -11.11
C GLU A 237 -24.07 -5.92 -11.74
N PRO A 238 -25.18 -5.43 -11.15
CA PRO A 238 -26.51 -5.54 -11.75
C PRO A 238 -26.65 -4.81 -13.08
N THR A 239 -25.94 -3.69 -13.24
CA THR A 239 -25.95 -2.96 -14.53
C THR A 239 -25.27 -3.73 -15.65
N ARG A 240 -24.32 -4.59 -15.35
CA ARG A 240 -23.62 -5.43 -16.32
C ARG A 240 -24.50 -6.61 -16.79
N LEU A 241 -25.25 -7.23 -15.89
CA LEU A 241 -26.21 -8.29 -16.20
C LEU A 241 -27.44 -7.74 -16.94
N GLY A 242 -27.95 -6.55 -16.56
CA GLY A 242 -29.05 -5.88 -17.25
C GLY A 242 -28.68 -5.45 -18.67
N MET A 243 -27.49 -4.99 -18.94
CA MET A 243 -27.00 -4.63 -20.27
C MET A 243 -26.86 -5.85 -21.19
N ILE A 244 -26.43 -7.01 -20.67
CA ILE A 244 -26.36 -8.26 -21.43
C ILE A 244 -27.76 -8.75 -21.79
N SER A 245 -28.73 -8.66 -20.87
CA SER A 245 -30.13 -9.00 -21.11
C SER A 245 -30.79 -8.11 -22.19
N TYR A 246 -30.49 -6.80 -22.18
CA TYR A 246 -31.00 -5.87 -23.21
C TYR A 246 -30.39 -6.11 -24.58
N ALA A 247 -29.09 -6.41 -24.67
CA ALA A 247 -28.40 -6.70 -25.92
C ALA A 247 -28.94 -7.99 -26.59
N VAL A 248 -29.34 -8.99 -25.78
CA VAL A 248 -29.95 -10.24 -26.28
C VAL A 248 -31.38 -10.01 -26.79
N PHE A 249 -32.11 -9.04 -26.23
CA PHE A 249 -33.48 -8.71 -26.66
C PHE A 249 -33.54 -7.86 -27.94
N CYS A 250 -32.50 -7.11 -28.25
CA CYS A 250 -32.39 -6.30 -29.51
C CYS A 250 -31.90 -7.09 -30.72
N LEU A 251 -31.52 -8.38 -30.57
CA LEU A 251 -31.04 -9.26 -31.63
C LEU A 251 -32.07 -10.33 -32.05
N LYS A 252 -33.31 -10.21 -31.64
CA LYS A 252 -34.47 -10.93 -32.12
C LYS A 252 -35.44 -9.94 -32.81
#